data_67916a50c58d8082846e37ef8015ec70
#
_entry.id   67916a50c58d8082846e37ef8015ec70
#
_cell.length_a   1.000
_cell.length_b   1.000
_cell.length_c   1.000
_cell.angle_alpha   90.00
_cell.angle_beta   90.00
_cell.angle_gamma   90.00
#
_symmetry.space_group_name_H-M   'P 1'
#
loop_
_entity.id
_entity.type
_entity.pdbx_description
1 polymer ?
#
loop_
_entity_poly.entity_id
_entity_poly.type
_entity_poly.pdbx_seq_one_letter_code
_entity_poly.pdbx_strand_id
1 'polypeptide(L)'
;KELIPDIDEEQAERQFLVVLDTLTSRGFEHYEISNFALPGHHSVNNSSYWKGVSYVGIGPSAHGFDGKSRYWNIAQNHKYMNAIEGGALNFESEELTTKDRYNEFVMTSLRTQWGVSYHDLESEFGAPYLNYFKMMITPFLLDALLFEEEGVIRATRKGKFLIDGIASELFMVELKTNRT
;
A
#
# COMPACT_ATOMS: atom_id res chain seq x y z
N LYS A 1 -23.66 15.76 -20.72
CA LYS A 1 -22.60 14.97 -20.01
C LYS A 1 -21.99 14.09 -21.08
N GLU A 2 -20.78 14.36 -21.52
CA GLU A 2 -20.01 13.42 -22.32
C GLU A 2 -19.76 12.18 -21.45
N LEU A 3 -20.17 11.02 -21.95
CA LEU A 3 -19.86 9.75 -21.35
C LEU A 3 -18.34 9.55 -21.51
N ILE A 4 -17.61 9.56 -20.42
CA ILE A 4 -16.20 9.15 -20.43
C ILE A 4 -16.20 7.68 -20.85
N PRO A 5 -15.50 7.30 -21.94
CA PRO A 5 -15.42 5.91 -22.37
C PRO A 5 -14.78 5.06 -21.26
N ASP A 6 -15.17 3.80 -21.19
CA ASP A 6 -14.56 2.83 -20.30
C ASP A 6 -13.05 2.73 -20.55
N ILE A 7 -12.28 2.47 -19.50
CA ILE A 7 -10.83 2.32 -19.61
C ILE A 7 -10.54 1.05 -20.42
N ASP A 8 -9.74 1.19 -21.47
CA ASP A 8 -9.16 0.05 -22.19
C ASP A 8 -8.01 -0.54 -21.34
N GLU A 9 -8.31 -1.60 -20.58
CA GLU A 9 -7.36 -2.25 -19.68
C GLU A 9 -6.15 -2.82 -20.41
N GLU A 10 -6.32 -3.36 -21.64
CA GLU A 10 -5.20 -3.84 -22.43
C GLU A 10 -4.27 -2.70 -22.86
N GLN A 11 -4.84 -1.54 -23.20
CA GLN A 11 -4.04 -0.36 -23.53
C GLN A 11 -3.32 0.16 -22.29
N ALA A 12 -3.96 0.19 -21.13
CA ALA A 12 -3.36 0.60 -19.88
C ALA A 12 -2.18 -0.30 -19.49
N GLU A 13 -2.35 -1.63 -19.60
CA GLU A 13 -1.28 -2.59 -19.35
C GLU A 13 -0.11 -2.37 -20.31
N ARG A 14 -0.36 -2.23 -21.62
CA ARG A 14 0.70 -1.96 -22.60
C ARG A 14 1.47 -0.68 -22.28
N GLN A 15 0.77 0.38 -21.90
CA GLN A 15 1.40 1.66 -21.54
C GLN A 15 2.26 1.51 -20.28
N PHE A 16 1.76 0.83 -19.25
CA PHE A 16 2.49 0.54 -18.03
C PHE A 16 3.79 -0.23 -18.33
N LEU A 17 3.72 -1.28 -19.15
CA LEU A 17 4.87 -2.09 -19.51
C LEU A 17 5.91 -1.30 -20.33
N VAL A 18 5.48 -0.41 -21.23
CA VAL A 18 6.38 0.50 -21.98
C VAL A 18 7.14 1.41 -21.03
N VAL A 19 6.45 2.00 -20.05
CA VAL A 19 7.10 2.86 -19.03
C VAL A 19 8.09 2.06 -18.21
N LEU A 20 7.68 0.90 -17.69
CA LEU A 20 8.52 0.00 -16.92
C LEU A 20 9.81 -0.37 -17.67
N ASP A 21 9.68 -0.91 -18.89
CA ASP A 21 10.81 -1.36 -19.67
C ASP A 21 11.73 -0.19 -20.09
N THR A 22 11.14 0.95 -20.45
CA THR A 22 11.91 2.14 -20.86
C THR A 22 12.75 2.70 -19.72
N LEU A 23 12.17 2.83 -18.53
CA LEU A 23 12.88 3.41 -17.39
C LEU A 23 13.92 2.43 -16.82
N THR A 24 13.57 1.15 -16.69
CA THR A 24 14.53 0.15 -16.18
C THR A 24 15.70 -0.06 -17.13
N SER A 25 15.49 -0.04 -18.45
CA SER A 25 16.60 -0.10 -19.43
C SER A 25 17.56 1.10 -19.38
N ARG A 26 17.12 2.22 -18.78
CA ARG A 26 17.92 3.43 -18.54
C ARG A 26 18.55 3.50 -17.16
N GLY A 27 18.48 2.41 -16.39
CA GLY A 27 19.09 2.28 -15.06
C GLY A 27 18.25 2.84 -13.90
N PHE A 28 16.96 3.12 -14.13
CA PHE A 28 16.04 3.44 -13.03
C PHE A 28 15.58 2.16 -12.33
N GLU A 29 15.46 2.24 -11.02
CA GLU A 29 14.82 1.23 -10.17
C GLU A 29 13.33 1.54 -10.05
N HIS A 30 12.48 0.55 -10.33
CA HIS A 30 11.05 0.59 -10.08
C HIS A 30 10.81 0.18 -8.63
N TYR A 31 10.96 1.12 -7.70
CA TYR A 31 10.95 0.82 -6.28
C TYR A 31 9.54 0.79 -5.64
N GLU A 32 8.56 1.40 -6.30
CA GLU A 32 7.14 1.33 -5.95
C GLU A 32 6.33 1.42 -7.23
N ILE A 33 5.13 0.88 -7.26
CA ILE A 33 4.33 0.64 -8.49
C ILE A 33 4.18 1.88 -9.38
N SER A 34 4.12 3.07 -8.81
CA SER A 34 3.99 4.35 -9.51
C SER A 34 5.29 5.16 -9.54
N ASN A 35 6.37 4.67 -8.95
CA ASN A 35 7.57 5.46 -8.70
C ASN A 35 8.85 4.77 -9.19
N PHE A 36 9.65 5.56 -9.88
CA PHE A 36 10.97 5.18 -10.37
C PHE A 36 12.01 6.17 -9.85
N ALA A 37 13.22 5.69 -9.57
CA ALA A 37 14.35 6.52 -9.20
C ALA A 37 15.66 5.89 -9.64
N LEU A 38 16.71 6.70 -9.81
CA LEU A 38 18.07 6.16 -9.94
C LEU A 38 18.51 5.51 -8.61
N PRO A 39 19.41 4.52 -8.65
CA PRO A 39 19.93 3.90 -7.44
C PRO A 39 20.40 4.92 -6.41
N GLY A 40 19.95 4.77 -5.16
CA GLY A 40 20.27 5.71 -4.07
C GLY A 40 19.48 7.03 -4.08
N HIS A 41 18.56 7.23 -5.03
CA HIS A 41 17.74 8.44 -5.15
C HIS A 41 16.25 8.20 -4.92
N HIS A 42 15.88 7.13 -4.20
CA HIS A 42 14.50 6.91 -3.79
C HIS A 42 13.99 8.09 -2.97
N SER A 43 12.74 8.50 -3.19
CA SER A 43 12.11 9.53 -2.36
C SER A 43 12.05 9.05 -0.91
N VAL A 44 12.70 9.78 0.00
CA VAL A 44 12.73 9.45 1.43
C VAL A 44 11.31 9.46 2.01
N ASN A 45 10.55 10.52 1.71
CA ASN A 45 9.18 10.66 2.21
C ASN A 45 8.26 9.54 1.71
N ASN A 46 8.32 9.23 0.40
CA ASN A 46 7.51 8.17 -0.19
C ASN A 46 7.91 6.79 0.37
N SER A 47 9.21 6.51 0.46
CA SER A 47 9.70 5.25 1.03
C SER A 47 9.33 5.09 2.51
N SER A 48 9.34 6.16 3.28
CA SER A 48 8.93 6.15 4.69
C SER A 48 7.45 5.83 4.85
N TYR A 49 6.60 6.37 3.98
CA TYR A 49 5.18 6.05 3.95
C TYR A 49 4.93 4.56 3.72
N TRP A 50 5.57 3.99 2.68
CA TRP A 50 5.43 2.57 2.34
C TRP A 50 6.03 1.62 3.39
N LYS A 51 6.93 2.10 4.23
CA LYS A 51 7.54 1.35 5.34
C LYS A 51 6.80 1.54 6.67
N GLY A 52 5.65 2.19 6.68
CA GLY A 52 4.85 2.42 7.88
C GLY A 52 5.54 3.29 8.93
N VAL A 53 6.47 4.17 8.52
CA VAL A 53 7.13 5.11 9.45
C VAL A 53 6.12 6.16 9.89
N SER A 54 6.11 6.50 11.18
CA SER A 54 5.26 7.54 11.74
C SER A 54 5.51 8.89 11.07
N TYR A 55 4.44 9.64 10.81
CA TYR A 55 4.51 10.97 10.19
C TYR A 55 3.47 11.93 10.75
N VAL A 56 3.74 13.21 10.67
CA VAL A 56 2.86 14.28 11.14
C VAL A 56 2.19 14.95 9.95
N GLY A 57 0.85 15.02 9.99
CA GLY A 57 0.06 15.77 9.02
C GLY A 57 -0.02 17.26 9.39
N ILE A 58 0.41 18.14 8.48
CA ILE A 58 0.38 19.60 8.67
C ILE A 58 -0.56 20.21 7.63
N GLY A 59 -1.54 20.97 8.11
CA GLY A 59 -2.53 21.63 7.28
C GLY A 59 -3.93 21.03 7.39
N PRO A 60 -4.97 21.70 6.85
CA PRO A 60 -6.34 21.20 6.78
C PRO A 60 -6.41 19.89 6.00
N SER A 61 -7.20 18.94 6.44
CA SER A 61 -7.33 17.58 5.88
C SER A 61 -6.04 16.75 5.88
N ALA A 62 -4.92 17.24 6.39
CA ALA A 62 -3.69 16.47 6.40
C ALA A 62 -3.80 15.29 7.35
N HIS A 63 -3.36 14.12 6.87
CA HIS A 63 -3.31 12.90 7.64
C HIS A 63 -1.97 12.76 8.36
N GLY A 64 -1.98 12.12 9.53
CA GLY A 64 -0.81 11.70 10.26
C GLY A 64 -0.98 10.28 10.76
N PHE A 65 0.13 9.66 11.13
CA PHE A 65 0.19 8.29 11.64
C PHE A 65 1.26 8.20 12.74
N ASP A 66 0.93 7.62 13.87
CA ASP A 66 1.82 7.49 15.03
C ASP A 66 2.39 6.09 15.22
N GLY A 67 2.13 5.18 14.30
CA GLY A 67 2.51 3.76 14.37
C GLY A 67 1.36 2.83 14.81
N LYS A 68 0.27 3.37 15.35
CA LYS A 68 -0.91 2.61 15.81
C LYS A 68 -2.23 3.22 15.36
N SER A 69 -2.30 4.54 15.40
CA SER A 69 -3.50 5.32 15.09
C SER A 69 -3.25 6.21 13.89
N ARG A 70 -4.25 6.35 13.06
CA ARG A 70 -4.30 7.36 12.02
C ARG A 70 -5.14 8.52 12.50
N TYR A 71 -4.72 9.73 12.19
CA TYR A 71 -5.50 10.93 12.46
C TYR A 71 -5.53 11.83 11.23
N TRP A 72 -6.53 12.70 11.16
CA TRP A 72 -6.64 13.71 10.12
C TRP A 72 -7.16 15.02 10.69
N ASN A 73 -6.54 16.10 10.26
CA ASN A 73 -6.91 17.43 10.67
C ASN A 73 -8.26 17.84 10.05
N ILE A 74 -8.98 18.73 10.75
CA ILE A 74 -10.24 19.26 10.25
C ILE A 74 -10.07 19.86 8.84
N ALA A 75 -11.00 19.55 7.93
CA ALA A 75 -10.88 19.92 6.51
C ALA A 75 -11.12 21.42 6.24
N GLN A 76 -11.86 22.11 7.11
CA GLN A 76 -12.23 23.50 6.91
C GLN A 76 -11.09 24.44 7.28
N ASN A 77 -10.53 25.16 6.29
CA ASN A 77 -9.37 26.05 6.47
C ASN A 77 -9.51 27.01 7.65
N HIS A 78 -10.62 27.76 7.73
CA HIS A 78 -10.80 28.76 8.80
C HIS A 78 -10.94 28.10 10.19
N LYS A 79 -11.53 26.91 10.30
CA LYS A 79 -11.61 26.20 11.58
C LYS A 79 -10.24 25.67 12.00
N TYR A 80 -9.46 25.17 11.04
CA TYR A 80 -8.09 24.75 11.28
C TYR A 80 -7.22 25.93 11.77
N MET A 81 -7.27 27.07 11.07
CA MET A 81 -6.52 28.27 11.45
C MET A 81 -6.93 28.76 12.84
N ASN A 82 -8.22 28.91 13.12
CA ASN A 82 -8.72 29.35 14.42
C ASN A 82 -8.30 28.39 15.56
N ALA A 83 -8.27 27.08 15.31
CA ALA A 83 -7.81 26.10 16.28
C ALA A 83 -6.31 26.28 16.59
N ILE A 84 -5.48 26.44 15.56
CA ILE A 84 -4.04 26.69 15.73
C ILE A 84 -3.77 28.01 16.46
N GLU A 85 -4.44 29.10 16.09
CA GLU A 85 -4.34 30.41 16.75
C GLU A 85 -4.78 30.34 18.21
N GLY A 86 -5.78 29.48 18.52
CA GLY A 86 -6.22 29.19 19.89
C GLY A 86 -5.32 28.24 20.67
N GLY A 87 -4.22 27.74 20.08
CA GLY A 87 -3.28 26.81 20.72
C GLY A 87 -3.82 25.38 20.85
N ALA A 88 -4.85 25.01 20.06
CA ALA A 88 -5.45 23.69 20.05
C ALA A 88 -5.32 23.02 18.67
N LEU A 89 -5.15 21.68 18.66
CA LEU A 89 -5.28 20.88 17.44
C LEU A 89 -6.69 20.28 17.39
N ASN A 90 -7.37 20.48 16.26
CA ASN A 90 -8.68 19.92 16.02
C ASN A 90 -8.56 18.84 14.93
N PHE A 91 -8.58 17.58 15.35
CA PHE A 91 -8.42 16.42 14.49
C PHE A 91 -9.37 15.29 14.91
N GLU A 92 -9.63 14.40 13.99
CA GLU A 92 -10.27 13.11 14.23
C GLU A 92 -9.21 12.01 14.15
N SER A 93 -9.43 10.89 14.86
CA SER A 93 -8.50 9.76 14.85
C SER A 93 -9.24 8.43 14.89
N GLU A 94 -8.59 7.41 14.33
CA GLU A 94 -9.01 6.01 14.41
C GLU A 94 -7.85 5.15 14.89
N GLU A 95 -8.13 4.19 15.75
CA GLU A 95 -7.18 3.16 16.14
C GLU A 95 -7.34 1.97 15.18
N LEU A 96 -6.24 1.61 14.50
CA LEU A 96 -6.25 0.52 13.53
C LEU A 96 -6.29 -0.82 14.26
N THR A 97 -7.24 -1.68 13.90
CA THR A 97 -7.26 -3.07 14.39
C THR A 97 -6.06 -3.85 13.83
N THR A 98 -5.73 -4.99 14.45
CA THR A 98 -4.67 -5.87 13.92
C THR A 98 -4.95 -6.30 12.48
N LYS A 99 -6.23 -6.52 12.16
CA LYS A 99 -6.67 -6.84 10.79
C LYS A 99 -6.41 -5.68 9.81
N ASP A 100 -6.76 -4.45 10.21
CA ASP A 100 -6.56 -3.27 9.36
C ASP A 100 -5.06 -3.08 9.09
N ARG A 101 -4.23 -3.20 10.13
CA ARG A 101 -2.77 -3.13 10.02
C ARG A 101 -2.19 -4.24 9.12
N TYR A 102 -2.70 -5.48 9.22
CA TYR A 102 -2.30 -6.56 8.33
C TYR A 102 -2.67 -6.23 6.87
N ASN A 103 -3.88 -5.78 6.60
CA ASN A 103 -4.32 -5.43 5.25
C ASN A 103 -3.48 -4.29 4.66
N GLU A 104 -3.18 -3.27 5.46
CA GLU A 104 -2.29 -2.19 5.05
C GLU A 104 -0.86 -2.67 4.79
N PHE A 105 -0.33 -3.52 5.67
CA PHE A 105 1.01 -4.10 5.50
C PHE A 105 1.13 -4.88 4.19
N VAL A 106 0.15 -5.73 3.88
CA VAL A 106 0.12 -6.48 2.61
C VAL A 106 0.02 -5.53 1.42
N MET A 107 -0.90 -4.57 1.45
CA MET A 107 -1.08 -3.59 0.37
C MET A 107 0.20 -2.79 0.12
N THR A 108 0.75 -2.20 1.16
CA THR A 108 1.93 -1.33 1.03
C THR A 108 3.18 -2.10 0.62
N SER A 109 3.40 -3.30 1.19
CA SER A 109 4.59 -4.10 0.89
C SER A 109 4.60 -4.63 -0.53
N LEU A 110 3.48 -5.18 -1.03
CA LEU A 110 3.39 -5.73 -2.38
C LEU A 110 3.55 -4.68 -3.49
N ARG A 111 3.23 -3.43 -3.21
CA ARG A 111 3.43 -2.32 -4.16
C ARG A 111 4.88 -1.93 -4.32
N THR A 112 5.77 -2.42 -3.47
CA THR A 112 7.19 -2.04 -3.47
C THR A 112 8.10 -3.18 -3.94
N GLN A 113 9.32 -2.85 -4.32
CA GLN A 113 10.35 -3.83 -4.64
C GLN A 113 10.79 -4.68 -3.44
N TRP A 114 10.51 -4.22 -2.21
CA TRP A 114 10.87 -4.97 -1.00
C TRP A 114 9.95 -6.15 -0.75
N GLY A 115 8.67 -6.08 -1.16
CA GLY A 115 7.71 -7.18 -1.04
C GLY A 115 7.28 -7.48 0.40
N VAL A 116 6.58 -8.61 0.58
CA VAL A 116 6.12 -9.11 1.88
C VAL A 116 7.08 -10.16 2.41
N SER A 117 7.79 -9.84 3.48
CA SER A 117 8.65 -10.78 4.21
C SER A 117 7.79 -11.66 5.13
N TYR A 118 7.95 -12.99 5.05
CA TYR A 118 7.31 -13.93 5.97
C TYR A 118 7.74 -13.70 7.42
N HIS A 119 9.02 -13.37 7.61
CA HIS A 119 9.56 -13.10 8.93
C HIS A 119 8.90 -11.87 9.56
N ASP A 120 8.80 -10.77 8.82
CA ASP A 120 8.22 -9.52 9.32
C ASP A 120 6.73 -9.67 9.57
N LEU A 121 6.02 -10.36 8.66
CA LEU A 121 4.59 -10.64 8.79
C LEU A 121 4.31 -11.50 10.04
N GLU A 122 5.09 -12.57 10.28
CA GLU A 122 4.93 -13.42 11.45
C GLU A 122 5.28 -12.68 12.74
N SER A 123 6.36 -11.90 12.72
CA SER A 123 6.81 -11.12 13.88
C SER A 123 5.78 -10.07 14.30
N GLU A 124 5.09 -9.43 13.34
CA GLU A 124 4.16 -8.35 13.63
C GLU A 124 2.74 -8.84 13.90
N PHE A 125 2.27 -9.85 13.18
CA PHE A 125 0.86 -10.29 13.23
C PHE A 125 0.70 -11.72 13.78
N GLY A 126 1.76 -12.51 13.88
CA GLY A 126 1.77 -13.88 14.37
C GLY A 126 1.44 -14.94 13.32
N ALA A 127 1.64 -16.19 13.71
CA ALA A 127 1.48 -17.35 12.84
C ALA A 127 0.09 -17.51 12.17
N PRO A 128 -1.05 -17.15 12.79
CA PRO A 128 -2.34 -17.25 12.11
C PRO A 128 -2.43 -16.39 10.85
N TYR A 129 -1.90 -15.16 10.89
CA TYR A 129 -1.87 -14.26 9.73
C TYR A 129 -0.89 -14.75 8.67
N LEU A 130 0.28 -15.25 9.06
CA LEU A 130 1.23 -15.85 8.13
C LEU A 130 0.63 -17.05 7.40
N ASN A 131 -0.04 -17.95 8.12
CA ASN A 131 -0.68 -19.12 7.52
C ASN A 131 -1.81 -18.71 6.56
N TYR A 132 -2.62 -17.72 6.94
CA TYR A 132 -3.63 -17.15 6.05
C TYR A 132 -2.99 -16.58 4.77
N PHE A 133 -1.97 -15.74 4.91
CA PHE A 133 -1.26 -15.15 3.79
C PHE A 133 -0.69 -16.21 2.83
N LYS A 134 0.01 -17.23 3.35
CA LYS A 134 0.55 -18.34 2.55
C LYS A 134 -0.52 -19.12 1.78
N MET A 135 -1.67 -19.33 2.39
CA MET A 135 -2.81 -19.96 1.71
C MET A 135 -3.32 -19.10 0.57
N MET A 136 -3.51 -17.81 0.83
CA MET A 136 -4.12 -16.88 -0.12
C MET A 136 -3.21 -16.54 -1.31
N ILE A 137 -1.89 -16.52 -1.16
CA ILE A 137 -0.96 -16.25 -2.27
C ILE A 137 -0.78 -17.43 -3.23
N THR A 138 -1.19 -18.64 -2.84
CA THR A 138 -0.93 -19.87 -3.63
C THR A 138 -1.42 -19.77 -5.08
N PRO A 139 -2.63 -19.30 -5.38
CA PRO A 139 -3.06 -19.14 -6.77
C PRO A 139 -2.19 -18.18 -7.58
N PHE A 140 -1.78 -17.07 -6.98
CA PHE A 140 -0.95 -16.06 -7.65
C PHE A 140 0.48 -16.51 -7.92
N LEU A 141 1.02 -17.41 -7.08
CA LEU A 141 2.30 -18.08 -7.34
C LEU A 141 2.17 -19.06 -8.51
N LEU A 142 1.09 -19.85 -8.57
CA LEU A 142 0.83 -20.79 -9.68
C LEU A 142 0.64 -20.06 -11.02
N ASP A 143 -0.03 -18.92 -11.01
CA ASP A 143 -0.27 -18.08 -12.20
C ASP A 143 0.95 -17.22 -12.58
N ALA A 144 2.06 -17.36 -11.84
CA ALA A 144 3.28 -16.57 -12.00
C ALA A 144 3.04 -15.04 -11.96
N LEU A 145 2.08 -14.59 -11.16
CA LEU A 145 1.82 -13.19 -10.86
C LEU A 145 2.66 -12.70 -9.67
N LEU A 146 2.89 -13.61 -8.71
CA LEU A 146 3.83 -13.42 -7.60
C LEU A 146 4.96 -14.45 -7.69
N PHE A 147 6.07 -14.17 -7.02
CA PHE A 147 7.15 -15.13 -6.82
C PHE A 147 7.72 -15.01 -5.41
N GLU A 148 8.28 -16.10 -4.93
CA GLU A 148 8.97 -16.15 -3.65
C GLU A 148 10.48 -16.24 -3.85
N GLU A 149 11.22 -15.42 -3.12
CA GLU A 149 12.66 -15.46 -3.06
C GLU A 149 13.12 -15.18 -1.63
N GLU A 150 13.86 -16.11 -1.03
CA GLU A 150 14.41 -16.00 0.33
C GLU A 150 13.35 -15.65 1.41
N GLY A 151 12.15 -16.21 1.30
CA GLY A 151 11.04 -15.94 2.24
C GLY A 151 10.37 -14.59 2.06
N VAL A 152 10.57 -13.94 0.93
CA VAL A 152 9.92 -12.68 0.55
C VAL A 152 9.08 -12.87 -0.70
N ILE A 153 7.83 -12.44 -0.64
CA ILE A 153 6.90 -12.45 -1.77
C ILE A 153 6.96 -11.13 -2.51
N ARG A 154 7.15 -11.19 -3.82
CA ARG A 154 7.18 -10.01 -4.70
C ARG A 154 6.33 -10.22 -5.95
N ALA A 155 5.92 -9.12 -6.57
CA ALA A 155 5.23 -9.14 -7.86
C ALA A 155 6.20 -9.44 -9.00
N THR A 156 5.82 -10.37 -9.88
CA THR A 156 6.49 -10.54 -11.17
C THR A 156 6.23 -9.33 -12.08
N ARG A 157 6.93 -9.23 -13.20
CA ARG A 157 6.67 -8.19 -14.21
C ARG A 157 5.18 -8.17 -14.63
N LYS A 158 4.58 -9.35 -14.83
CA LYS A 158 3.15 -9.51 -15.16
C LYS A 158 2.24 -9.11 -13.98
N GLY A 159 2.60 -9.51 -12.76
CA GLY A 159 1.82 -9.22 -11.56
C GLY A 159 1.81 -7.75 -11.17
N LYS A 160 2.84 -6.98 -11.52
CA LYS A 160 2.92 -5.56 -11.13
C LYS A 160 1.73 -4.72 -11.59
N PHE A 161 1.24 -4.93 -12.80
CA PHE A 161 0.06 -4.20 -13.30
C PHE A 161 -1.21 -4.53 -12.52
N LEU A 162 -1.31 -5.76 -12.00
CA LEU A 162 -2.47 -6.28 -11.28
C LEU A 162 -2.33 -6.19 -9.76
N ILE A 163 -1.26 -5.58 -9.24
CA ILE A 163 -0.86 -5.76 -7.84
C ILE A 163 -1.88 -5.23 -6.83
N ASP A 164 -2.59 -4.16 -7.16
CA ASP A 164 -3.62 -3.60 -6.26
C ASP A 164 -4.82 -4.56 -6.13
N GLY A 165 -5.21 -5.20 -7.24
CA GLY A 165 -6.22 -6.26 -7.24
C GLY A 165 -5.76 -7.48 -6.46
N ILE A 166 -4.54 -7.95 -6.72
CA ILE A 166 -3.94 -9.08 -5.97
C ILE A 166 -3.90 -8.77 -4.47
N ALA A 167 -3.40 -7.60 -4.08
CA ALA A 167 -3.31 -7.22 -2.68
C ALA A 167 -4.70 -7.20 -2.00
N SER A 168 -5.72 -6.69 -2.70
CA SER A 168 -7.09 -6.65 -2.16
C SER A 168 -7.69 -8.04 -1.94
N GLU A 169 -7.35 -9.02 -2.76
CA GLU A 169 -7.79 -10.42 -2.58
C GLU A 169 -7.09 -11.10 -1.40
N LEU A 170 -5.93 -10.61 -0.99
CA LEU A 170 -5.19 -11.11 0.18
C LEU A 170 -5.66 -10.50 1.50
N PHE A 171 -6.58 -9.55 1.47
CA PHE A 171 -7.09 -8.92 2.68
C PHE A 171 -7.86 -9.91 3.55
N MET A 172 -7.61 -9.83 4.85
CA MET A 172 -8.41 -10.54 5.82
C MET A 172 -9.71 -9.77 6.04
N VAL A 173 -10.82 -10.34 5.59
CA VAL A 173 -12.17 -9.80 5.81
C VAL A 173 -12.88 -10.60 6.87
N GLU A 174 -13.70 -9.94 7.72
CA GLU A 174 -14.60 -10.66 8.61
C GLU A 174 -15.67 -11.33 7.78
N LEU A 175 -15.69 -12.66 7.76
CA LEU A 175 -16.85 -13.38 7.30
C LEU A 175 -18.02 -12.98 8.19
N LYS A 176 -19.00 -12.24 7.64
CA LYS A 176 -20.26 -12.01 8.35
C LYS A 176 -20.83 -13.40 8.66
N THR A 177 -20.68 -13.86 9.88
CA THR A 177 -21.44 -15.01 10.37
C THR A 177 -22.91 -14.63 10.25
N ASN A 178 -23.59 -15.17 9.24
CA ASN A 178 -25.04 -15.12 9.18
C ASN A 178 -25.54 -15.72 10.51
N ARG A 179 -25.97 -14.86 11.42
CA ARG A 179 -26.75 -15.30 12.57
C ARG A 179 -28.08 -15.79 12.00
N THR A 180 -28.21 -17.12 11.93
CA THR A 180 -29.48 -17.82 11.77
C THR A 180 -30.38 -17.51 12.97
#